data_ce8ce7963610b059f2823d6b6436256a
#
_entry.id   ce8ce7963610b059f2823d6b6436256a
#
_cell.length_a   1.000
_cell.length_b   1.000
_cell.length_c   1.000
_cell.angle_alpha   90.00
_cell.angle_beta   90.00
_cell.angle_gamma   90.00
#
_symmetry.space_group_name_H-M   'P 1'
#
loop_
_entity.id
_entity.type
_entity.pdbx_description
1 polymer ?
#
loop_
_entity_poly.entity_id
_entity_poly.type
_entity_poly.pdbx_seq_one_letter_code
_entity_poly.pdbx_strand_id
1 'polypeptide(L)'
;MIPINTTGLSIIICSILVSLLFAYFAQKRVELIRNNDVDTSINDNSRQAKILMAISCFAMWLPSAFRLNVGLDNDNYLNQFNAMTQLSNVFTYYEPGYALLCYLCKTWFDDYQVLLFVTAMLTGCFMWRSIYTVSYTHLTLPTT
;
A
#
# COMPACT_ATOMS: atom_id res chain seq x y z
N MET A 1 -24.32 -16.98 8.93
CA MET A 1 -23.07 -17.39 8.27
C MET A 1 -22.91 -16.46 7.07
N ILE A 2 -22.00 -15.47 7.15
CA ILE A 2 -21.81 -14.48 6.08
C ILE A 2 -21.06 -15.20 4.96
N PRO A 3 -21.55 -15.20 3.72
CA PRO A 3 -20.86 -15.86 2.62
C PRO A 3 -19.52 -15.12 2.39
N ILE A 4 -18.43 -15.83 2.59
CA ILE A 4 -17.11 -15.33 2.23
C ILE A 4 -17.14 -15.10 0.72
N ASN A 5 -16.92 -13.86 0.30
CA ASN A 5 -16.83 -13.54 -1.12
C ASN A 5 -15.53 -14.19 -1.69
N THR A 6 -15.70 -15.39 -2.25
CA THR A 6 -14.59 -16.20 -2.79
C THR A 6 -13.82 -15.48 -3.89
N THR A 7 -14.47 -14.62 -4.65
CA THR A 7 -13.84 -13.81 -5.70
C THR A 7 -12.93 -12.74 -5.09
N GLY A 8 -13.35 -12.07 -4.02
CA GLY A 8 -12.50 -11.10 -3.31
C GLY A 8 -11.27 -11.75 -2.69
N LEU A 9 -11.43 -12.93 -2.09
CA LEU A 9 -10.32 -13.69 -1.49
C LEU A 9 -9.31 -14.13 -2.56
N SER A 10 -9.77 -14.62 -3.73
CA SER A 10 -8.88 -15.03 -4.81
C SER A 10 -8.08 -13.86 -5.39
N ILE A 11 -8.67 -12.67 -5.53
CA ILE A 11 -7.97 -11.46 -5.99
C ILE A 11 -6.86 -11.08 -5.00
N ILE A 12 -7.12 -11.11 -3.69
CA ILE A 12 -6.13 -10.82 -2.66
C ILE A 12 -4.98 -11.84 -2.71
N ILE A 13 -5.27 -13.13 -2.79
CA ILE A 13 -4.25 -14.17 -2.87
C ILE A 13 -3.39 -13.98 -4.14
N CYS A 14 -4.00 -13.73 -5.30
CA CYS A 14 -3.29 -13.47 -6.53
C CYS A 14 -2.36 -12.24 -6.43
N SER A 15 -2.84 -11.16 -5.82
CA SER A 15 -2.03 -9.95 -5.64
C SER A 15 -0.84 -10.17 -4.72
N ILE A 16 -1.00 -10.96 -3.65
CA ILE A 16 0.10 -11.35 -2.76
C ILE A 16 1.14 -12.17 -3.51
N LEU A 17 0.71 -13.17 -4.28
CA LEU A 17 1.62 -14.01 -5.06
C LEU A 17 2.40 -13.20 -6.10
N VAL A 18 1.72 -12.30 -6.81
CA VAL A 18 2.36 -11.39 -7.78
C VAL A 18 3.36 -10.47 -7.09
N SER A 19 3.00 -9.90 -5.95
CA SER A 19 3.88 -9.03 -5.16
C SER A 19 5.14 -9.78 -4.70
N LEU A 20 4.98 -11.00 -4.16
CA LEU A 20 6.11 -11.84 -3.73
C LEU A 20 7.04 -12.20 -4.90
N LEU A 21 6.48 -12.48 -6.07
CA LEU A 21 7.25 -12.79 -7.28
C LEU A 21 8.13 -11.59 -7.68
N PHE A 22 7.56 -10.39 -7.75
CA PHE A 22 8.32 -9.19 -8.10
C PHE A 22 9.33 -8.79 -7.02
N ALA A 23 9.01 -8.99 -5.74
CA ALA A 23 9.95 -8.79 -4.64
C ALA A 23 11.15 -9.74 -4.74
N TYR A 24 10.92 -11.01 -5.07
CA TYR A 24 11.97 -12.00 -5.31
C TYR A 24 12.89 -11.59 -6.47
N PHE A 25 12.33 -11.16 -7.60
CA PHE A 25 13.13 -10.67 -8.72
C PHE A 25 13.92 -9.41 -8.37
N ALA A 26 13.34 -8.50 -7.59
CA ALA A 26 14.05 -7.32 -7.10
C ALA A 26 15.26 -7.72 -6.23
N GLN A 27 15.07 -8.65 -5.29
CA GLN A 27 16.14 -9.16 -4.44
C GLN A 27 17.26 -9.82 -5.25
N LYS A 28 16.91 -10.64 -6.24
CA LYS A 28 17.89 -11.28 -7.13
C LYS A 28 18.72 -10.25 -7.91
N ARG A 29 18.14 -9.12 -8.32
CA ARG A 29 18.88 -8.02 -8.96
C ARG A 29 19.84 -7.33 -8.00
N VAL A 30 19.44 -7.11 -6.76
CA VAL A 30 20.32 -6.56 -5.72
C VAL A 30 21.49 -7.49 -5.43
N GLU A 31 21.25 -8.80 -5.38
CA GLU A 31 22.30 -9.80 -5.18
C GLU A 31 23.33 -9.83 -6.33
N LEU A 32 22.90 -9.65 -7.57
CA LEU A 32 23.77 -9.52 -8.73
C LEU A 32 24.66 -8.27 -8.63
N ILE A 33 24.15 -7.16 -8.09
CA ILE A 33 24.92 -5.94 -7.87
C ILE A 33 26.03 -6.21 -6.84
N ARG A 34 25.71 -6.91 -5.76
CA ARG A 34 26.66 -7.23 -4.69
C ARG A 34 27.79 -8.14 -5.16
N ASN A 35 27.52 -9.03 -6.12
CA ASN A 35 28.49 -10.03 -6.59
C ASN A 35 29.33 -9.57 -7.81
N ASN A 36 28.95 -8.47 -8.47
CA ASN A 36 29.66 -7.94 -9.64
C ASN A 36 30.32 -6.59 -9.33
N ASP A 37 31.65 -6.59 -9.23
CA ASP A 37 32.48 -5.38 -9.01
C ASP A 37 32.63 -4.48 -10.26
N VAL A 38 31.80 -4.62 -11.28
CA VAL A 38 31.91 -3.86 -12.55
C VAL A 38 30.99 -2.66 -12.55
N ASP A 39 31.58 -1.47 -12.43
CA ASP A 39 30.93 -0.17 -12.23
C ASP A 39 29.80 0.21 -13.21
N THR A 40 29.83 -0.24 -14.45
CA THR A 40 28.83 0.14 -15.46
C THR A 40 27.49 -0.60 -15.34
N SER A 41 27.49 -1.82 -14.80
CA SER A 41 26.26 -2.60 -14.63
C SER A 41 25.50 -2.27 -13.34
N ILE A 42 26.13 -1.61 -12.38
CA ILE A 42 25.58 -1.31 -11.05
C ILE A 42 24.38 -0.36 -11.16
N ASN A 43 24.49 0.69 -11.98
CA ASN A 43 23.45 1.72 -12.10
C ASN A 43 22.16 1.17 -12.73
N ASP A 44 22.28 0.37 -13.80
CA ASP A 44 21.13 -0.23 -14.48
C ASP A 44 20.43 -1.29 -13.61
N ASN A 45 21.19 -2.14 -12.93
CA ASN A 45 20.63 -3.15 -12.02
C ASN A 45 19.96 -2.51 -10.80
N SER A 46 20.53 -1.44 -10.25
CA SER A 46 19.93 -0.67 -9.15
C SER A 46 18.60 -0.06 -9.57
N ARG A 47 18.53 0.53 -10.77
CA ARG A 47 17.29 1.10 -11.31
C ARG A 47 16.22 0.03 -11.52
N GLN A 48 16.60 -1.12 -12.10
CA GLN A 48 15.69 -2.24 -12.31
C GLN A 48 15.16 -2.81 -10.99
N ALA A 49 16.00 -2.97 -9.98
CA ALA A 49 15.60 -3.43 -8.65
C ALA A 49 14.57 -2.49 -8.02
N LYS A 50 14.77 -1.16 -8.11
CA LYS A 50 13.80 -0.16 -7.62
C LYS A 50 12.47 -0.23 -8.35
N ILE A 51 12.47 -0.41 -9.68
CA ILE A 51 11.25 -0.54 -10.49
C ILE A 51 10.50 -1.81 -10.10
N LEU A 52 11.17 -2.96 -10.00
CA LEU A 52 10.55 -4.23 -9.60
C LEU A 52 9.93 -4.14 -8.20
N MET A 53 10.61 -3.48 -7.26
CA MET A 53 10.10 -3.24 -5.92
C MET A 53 8.88 -2.31 -5.94
N ALA A 54 8.87 -1.27 -6.79
CA ALA A 54 7.70 -0.41 -6.98
C ALA A 54 6.50 -1.18 -7.52
N ILE A 55 6.72 -2.05 -8.51
CA ILE A 55 5.67 -2.92 -9.08
C ILE A 55 5.11 -3.86 -8.01
N SER A 56 5.99 -4.46 -7.18
CA SER A 56 5.58 -5.32 -6.05
C SER A 56 4.67 -4.58 -5.08
N CYS A 57 5.04 -3.37 -4.65
CA CYS A 57 4.21 -2.55 -3.77
C CYS A 57 2.90 -2.13 -4.43
N PHE A 58 2.92 -1.80 -5.72
CA PHE A 58 1.73 -1.42 -6.47
C PHE A 58 0.75 -2.59 -6.61
N ALA A 59 1.24 -3.82 -6.82
CA ALA A 59 0.42 -5.03 -6.86
C ALA A 59 -0.34 -5.29 -5.55
N MET A 60 0.26 -4.95 -4.40
CA MET A 60 -0.40 -5.02 -3.09
C MET A 60 -1.39 -3.86 -2.86
N TRP A 61 -1.05 -2.68 -3.34
CA TRP A 61 -1.86 -1.48 -3.17
C TRP A 61 -3.18 -1.52 -3.95
N LEU A 62 -3.15 -2.03 -5.19
CA LEU A 62 -4.26 -1.99 -6.12
C LEU A 62 -5.56 -2.65 -5.58
N PRO A 63 -5.54 -3.87 -5.02
CA PRO A 63 -6.73 -4.47 -4.43
C PRO A 63 -7.25 -3.71 -3.21
N SER A 64 -6.36 -3.08 -2.44
CA SER A 64 -6.72 -2.27 -1.27
C SER A 64 -7.43 -0.98 -1.66
N ALA A 65 -7.03 -0.38 -2.78
CA ALA A 65 -7.62 0.85 -3.31
C ALA A 65 -9.01 0.62 -3.94
N PHE A 66 -9.21 -0.53 -4.57
CA PHE A 66 -10.44 -0.86 -5.31
C PHE A 66 -11.35 -1.85 -4.58
N ARG A 67 -11.10 -2.12 -3.29
CA ARG A 67 -11.99 -2.98 -2.52
C ARG A 67 -13.35 -2.32 -2.33
N LEU A 68 -14.39 -2.94 -2.83
CA LEU A 68 -15.79 -2.59 -2.56
C LEU A 68 -16.43 -3.75 -1.81
N ASN A 69 -17.13 -3.47 -0.73
CA ASN A 69 -17.88 -4.45 0.08
C ASN A 69 -17.04 -5.65 0.55
N VAL A 70 -15.73 -5.42 0.83
CA VAL A 70 -14.82 -6.44 1.33
C VAL A 70 -14.46 -6.11 2.77
N GLY A 71 -14.79 -7.02 3.67
CA GLY A 71 -14.53 -6.90 5.11
C GLY A 71 -15.81 -6.75 5.93
N LEU A 72 -15.77 -7.30 7.15
CA LEU A 72 -16.89 -7.29 8.10
C LEU A 72 -17.25 -5.86 8.58
N ASP A 73 -16.28 -4.94 8.55
CA ASP A 73 -16.43 -3.58 9.04
C ASP A 73 -16.73 -2.55 7.94
N ASN A 74 -16.90 -2.98 6.69
CA ASN A 74 -17.14 -2.07 5.58
C ASN A 74 -18.37 -1.19 5.81
N ASP A 75 -19.45 -1.75 6.33
CA ASP A 75 -20.69 -1.03 6.60
C ASP A 75 -20.51 0.02 7.72
N ASN A 76 -19.68 -0.26 8.72
CA ASN A 76 -19.36 0.68 9.78
C ASN A 76 -18.57 1.88 9.24
N TYR A 77 -17.58 1.64 8.39
CA TYR A 77 -16.80 2.72 7.76
C TYR A 77 -17.64 3.54 6.78
N LEU A 78 -18.54 2.90 6.02
CA LEU A 78 -19.46 3.60 5.15
C LEU A 78 -20.45 4.48 5.95
N ASN A 79 -20.97 3.97 7.05
CA ASN A 79 -21.85 4.74 7.94
C ASN A 79 -21.12 5.93 8.56
N GLN A 80 -19.87 5.74 9.01
CA GLN A 80 -19.04 6.84 9.49
C GLN A 80 -18.79 7.89 8.41
N PHE A 81 -18.44 7.48 7.20
CA PHE A 81 -18.26 8.38 6.07
C PHE A 81 -19.54 9.21 5.81
N ASN A 82 -20.68 8.57 5.80
CA ASN A 82 -21.97 9.24 5.57
C ASN A 82 -22.34 10.20 6.71
N ALA A 83 -21.93 9.93 7.94
CA ALA A 83 -22.17 10.78 9.10
C ALA A 83 -21.27 12.03 9.14
N MET A 84 -20.17 12.09 8.35
CA MET A 84 -19.21 13.19 8.33
C MET A 84 -19.68 14.36 7.48
N THR A 85 -20.77 15.01 7.89
CA THR A 85 -21.33 16.16 7.18
C THR A 85 -20.84 17.51 7.74
N GLN A 86 -20.31 17.53 8.98
CA GLN A 86 -19.86 18.75 9.65
C GLN A 86 -18.49 18.55 10.30
N LEU A 87 -17.68 19.62 10.34
CA LEU A 87 -16.34 19.59 10.95
C LEU A 87 -16.38 19.26 12.45
N SER A 88 -17.46 19.63 13.15
CA SER A 88 -17.66 19.31 14.57
C SER A 88 -17.69 17.80 14.83
N ASN A 89 -18.15 17.01 13.87
CA ASN A 89 -18.24 15.55 13.99
C ASN A 89 -16.86 14.90 14.06
N VAL A 90 -15.84 15.53 13.46
CA VAL A 90 -14.45 15.03 13.47
C VAL A 90 -13.92 14.88 14.91
N PHE A 91 -14.26 15.82 15.79
CA PHE A 91 -13.79 15.83 17.19
C PHE A 91 -14.59 14.90 18.11
N THR A 92 -15.71 14.37 17.64
CA THR A 92 -16.57 13.46 18.41
C THR A 92 -16.12 12.00 18.28
N TYR A 93 -15.37 11.67 17.22
CA TYR A 93 -14.89 10.31 16.98
C TYR A 93 -13.53 10.04 17.63
N TYR A 94 -13.32 8.77 18.05
CA TYR A 94 -12.09 8.33 18.72
C TYR A 94 -10.84 8.42 17.84
N GLU A 95 -11.00 8.43 16.51
CA GLU A 95 -9.92 8.48 15.53
C GLU A 95 -9.97 9.79 14.73
N PRO A 96 -9.50 10.91 15.29
CA PRO A 96 -9.67 12.23 14.66
C PRO A 96 -8.95 12.34 13.30
N GLY A 97 -7.84 11.62 13.10
CA GLY A 97 -7.13 11.61 11.82
C GLY A 97 -7.93 10.96 10.70
N TYR A 98 -8.56 9.82 10.97
CA TYR A 98 -9.43 9.14 10.01
C TYR A 98 -10.72 9.93 9.77
N ALA A 99 -11.32 10.48 10.84
CA ALA A 99 -12.51 11.31 10.74
C ALA A 99 -12.27 12.58 9.90
N LEU A 100 -11.09 13.20 10.03
CA LEU A 100 -10.69 14.33 9.19
C LEU A 100 -10.57 13.94 7.71
N LEU A 101 -9.96 12.79 7.42
CA LEU A 101 -9.89 12.24 6.05
C LEU A 101 -11.28 11.99 5.46
N CYS A 102 -12.18 11.38 6.25
CA CYS A 102 -13.57 11.16 5.85
C CYS A 102 -14.27 12.49 5.52
N TYR A 103 -14.12 13.49 6.39
CA TYR A 103 -14.70 14.82 6.18
C TYR A 103 -14.18 15.50 4.91
N LEU A 104 -12.86 15.46 4.66
CA LEU A 104 -12.27 16.06 3.46
C LEU A 104 -12.74 15.35 2.18
N CYS A 105 -12.71 14.01 2.17
CA CYS A 105 -13.17 13.24 1.01
C CYS A 105 -14.68 13.43 0.77
N LYS A 106 -15.48 13.51 1.84
CA LYS A 106 -16.92 13.77 1.76
C LYS A 106 -17.21 15.16 1.21
N THR A 107 -16.50 16.19 1.68
CA THR A 107 -16.74 17.59 1.28
C THR A 107 -16.32 17.84 -0.17
N TRP A 108 -15.25 17.21 -0.65
CA TRP A 108 -14.69 17.49 -1.97
C TRP A 108 -15.23 16.58 -3.08
N PHE A 109 -15.47 15.32 -2.78
CA PHE A 109 -15.81 14.30 -3.78
C PHE A 109 -17.14 13.61 -3.53
N ASP A 110 -17.63 13.59 -2.29
CA ASP A 110 -18.84 12.88 -1.85
C ASP A 110 -18.88 11.40 -2.29
N ASP A 111 -17.73 10.77 -2.37
CA ASP A 111 -17.56 9.40 -2.82
C ASP A 111 -16.70 8.59 -1.85
N TYR A 112 -17.30 7.51 -1.31
CA TYR A 112 -16.60 6.58 -0.40
C TYR A 112 -15.41 5.86 -1.06
N GLN A 113 -15.49 5.62 -2.38
CA GLN A 113 -14.38 4.99 -3.12
C GLN A 113 -13.12 5.85 -3.12
N VAL A 114 -13.27 7.17 -3.17
CA VAL A 114 -12.15 8.11 -3.06
C VAL A 114 -11.47 8.00 -1.69
N LEU A 115 -12.26 7.84 -0.61
CA LEU A 115 -11.70 7.61 0.72
C LEU A 115 -10.84 6.33 0.77
N LEU A 116 -11.35 5.23 0.21
CA LEU A 116 -10.60 3.96 0.14
C LEU A 116 -9.31 4.12 -0.66
N PHE A 117 -9.37 4.83 -1.78
CA PHE A 117 -8.22 5.12 -2.63
C PHE A 117 -7.17 5.96 -1.89
N VAL A 118 -7.57 7.04 -1.24
CA VAL A 118 -6.67 7.94 -0.49
C VAL A 118 -6.02 7.23 0.68
N THR A 119 -6.79 6.47 1.48
CA THR A 119 -6.24 5.70 2.60
C THR A 119 -5.26 4.62 2.15
N ALA A 120 -5.59 3.89 1.08
CA ALA A 120 -4.69 2.91 0.49
C ALA A 120 -3.41 3.56 -0.04
N MET A 121 -3.51 4.74 -0.68
CA MET A 121 -2.37 5.48 -1.21
C MET A 121 -1.44 5.97 -0.09
N LEU A 122 -1.98 6.54 0.97
CA LEU A 122 -1.20 6.96 2.14
C LEU A 122 -0.47 5.76 2.77
N THR A 123 -1.18 4.67 3.01
CA THR A 123 -0.59 3.44 3.57
C THR A 123 0.52 2.89 2.66
N GLY A 124 0.27 2.83 1.35
CA GLY A 124 1.25 2.38 0.36
C GLY A 124 2.51 3.25 0.32
N CYS A 125 2.36 4.57 0.38
CA CYS A 125 3.49 5.50 0.41
C CYS A 125 4.34 5.34 1.67
N PHE A 126 3.72 5.21 2.85
CA PHE A 126 4.45 4.99 4.10
C PHE A 126 5.14 3.63 4.12
N MET A 127 4.48 2.59 3.64
CA MET A 127 5.08 1.25 3.50
C MET A 127 6.29 1.28 2.56
N TRP A 128 6.14 1.88 1.38
CA TRP A 128 7.22 2.04 0.41
C TRP A 128 8.43 2.74 1.03
N ARG A 129 8.19 3.88 1.69
CA ARG A 129 9.25 4.64 2.34
C ARG A 129 9.97 3.83 3.42
N SER A 130 9.23 3.10 4.24
CA SER A 130 9.78 2.24 5.31
C SER A 130 10.66 1.13 4.74
N ILE A 131 10.18 0.40 3.73
CA ILE A 131 10.93 -0.67 3.07
C ILE A 131 12.20 -0.12 2.42
N TYR A 132 12.09 1.02 1.73
CA TYR A 132 13.22 1.66 1.08
C TYR A 132 14.30 2.06 2.10
N THR A 133 13.91 2.68 3.21
CA THR A 133 14.84 3.11 4.26
C THR A 133 15.55 1.92 4.90
N VAL A 134 14.82 0.85 5.25
CA VAL A 134 15.39 -0.37 5.86
C VAL A 134 16.34 -1.07 4.88
N SER A 135 15.96 -1.22 3.61
CA SER A 135 16.82 -1.83 2.60
C SER A 135 18.13 -1.06 2.39
N TYR A 136 18.06 0.28 2.46
CA TYR A 136 19.25 1.12 2.30
C TYR A 136 20.20 1.04 3.48
N THR A 137 19.68 0.98 4.71
CA THR A 137 20.52 0.87 5.92
C THR A 137 21.25 -0.47 6.02
N HIS A 138 20.63 -1.57 5.58
CA HIS A 138 21.29 -2.88 5.55
C HIS A 138 22.36 -3.02 4.47
N LEU A 139 22.27 -2.23 3.38
CA LEU A 139 23.30 -2.22 2.32
C LEU A 139 24.51 -1.35 2.65
N THR A 140 24.38 -0.40 3.59
CA THR A 140 25.43 0.57 3.94
C THR A 140 26.15 0.26 5.25
N LEU A 141 25.71 -0.74 6.02
CA LEU A 141 26.47 -1.16 7.21
C LEU A 141 27.68 -1.97 6.77
N PRO A 142 28.93 -1.50 7.06
CA PRO A 142 30.12 -2.31 6.84
C PRO A 142 30.01 -3.54 7.72
N THR A 143 30.14 -4.72 7.12
CA THR A 143 30.34 -5.97 7.84
C THR A 143 31.73 -5.89 8.47
N THR A 144 31.79 -5.48 9.74
CA THR A 144 32.99 -5.66 10.59
C THR A 144 33.12 -7.11 10.98
#